data_54f3ea75cab9467d9c4d92609fc61537
#
_entry.id   54f3ea75cab9467d9c4d92609fc61537
#
_cell.length_a   1.000
_cell.length_b   1.000
_cell.length_c   1.000
_cell.angle_alpha   90.00
_cell.angle_beta   90.00
_cell.angle_gamma   90.00
#
_symmetry.space_group_name_H-M   'P 1'
#
loop_
_entity.id
_entity.type
_entity.pdbx_description
1 polymer ?
#
loop_
_entity_poly.entity_id
_entity_poly.type
_entity_poly.pdbx_seq_one_letter_code
_entity_poly.pdbx_strand_id
1 'polypeptide(L)'
;MAENGNPNQWGKTNPPQYTLERDIQLEQLYVVVREGKIRGVFAFIPGIDPTYGYIEGAWRSDAPYAAIHRVASDGAGGILAEAVAFGWEKIQHLRIDTHADNWVMQRAIERAGFQKCGIIYLENGDPRIAYEKI
;
A
#
# COMPACT_ATOMS: atom_id res chain seq x y z
N MET A 1 -10.30 3.21 6.27
CA MET A 1 -11.40 3.46 5.32
C MET A 1 -12.33 2.28 5.32
N ALA A 2 -13.37 2.42 6.10
CA ALA A 2 -14.34 1.34 6.25
C ALA A 2 -15.05 1.02 4.93
N GLU A 3 -15.27 2.02 4.09
CA GLU A 3 -15.96 1.83 2.83
C GLU A 3 -15.22 0.92 1.86
N ASN A 4 -13.97 0.60 2.13
CA ASN A 4 -13.25 -0.39 1.34
C ASN A 4 -13.50 -1.81 1.82
N GLY A 5 -14.41 -1.99 2.76
CA GLY A 5 -14.75 -3.30 3.24
C GLY A 5 -13.75 -3.89 4.21
N ASN A 6 -12.79 -3.11 4.67
CA ASN A 6 -11.82 -3.57 5.64
C ASN A 6 -11.54 -2.53 6.70
N PRO A 7 -12.44 -2.39 7.65
CA PRO A 7 -12.25 -1.42 8.73
C PRO A 7 -11.02 -1.72 9.59
N ASN A 8 -10.58 -2.96 9.63
CA ASN A 8 -9.45 -3.35 10.47
C ASN A 8 -8.12 -2.87 9.92
N GLN A 9 -8.00 -2.69 8.62
CA GLN A 9 -6.75 -2.20 8.04
C GLN A 9 -6.49 -0.76 8.43
N TRP A 10 -7.52 0.04 8.47
CA TRP A 10 -7.41 1.44 8.83
C TRP A 10 -7.79 1.72 10.27
N GLY A 11 -8.77 1.02 10.80
CA GLY A 11 -9.21 1.17 12.16
C GLY A 11 -9.48 2.62 12.56
N LYS A 12 -9.81 2.83 13.81
CA LYS A 12 -10.01 4.18 14.32
C LYS A 12 -8.69 4.90 14.60
N THR A 13 -7.64 4.14 14.79
CA THR A 13 -6.32 4.66 15.13
C THR A 13 -5.28 4.36 14.08
N ASN A 14 -5.67 3.73 12.97
CA ASN A 14 -4.73 3.32 11.95
C ASN A 14 -5.18 3.79 10.57
N PRO A 15 -4.36 4.60 9.87
CA PRO A 15 -3.09 5.08 10.40
C PRO A 15 -3.32 6.18 11.44
N PRO A 16 -2.45 6.30 12.43
CA PRO A 16 -2.56 7.39 13.39
C PRO A 16 -2.43 8.75 12.71
N GLN A 17 -3.02 9.75 13.32
CA GLN A 17 -3.00 11.11 12.79
C GLN A 17 -1.56 11.59 12.52
N TYR A 18 -0.66 11.36 13.46
CA TYR A 18 0.72 11.82 13.31
C TYR A 18 1.45 11.15 12.13
N THR A 19 1.07 9.92 11.78
CA THR A 19 1.66 9.23 10.63
C THR A 19 1.24 9.89 9.32
N LEU A 20 -0.03 10.28 9.22
CA LEU A 20 -0.52 10.99 8.04
C LEU A 20 0.15 12.35 7.91
N GLU A 21 0.29 13.06 9.01
CA GLU A 21 0.96 14.35 9.01
C GLU A 21 2.41 14.22 8.58
N ARG A 22 3.09 13.18 9.03
CA ARG A 22 4.47 12.92 8.63
C ARG A 22 4.56 12.63 7.14
N ASP A 23 3.64 11.84 6.59
CA ASP A 23 3.62 11.52 5.16
C ASP A 23 3.46 12.80 4.33
N ILE A 24 2.61 13.71 4.76
CA ILE A 24 2.42 14.99 4.09
C ILE A 24 3.70 15.82 4.16
N GLN A 25 4.34 15.89 5.33
CA GLN A 25 5.57 16.64 5.53
C GLN A 25 6.72 16.10 4.67
N LEU A 26 6.76 14.78 4.47
CA LEU A 26 7.79 14.14 3.65
C LEU A 26 7.40 14.05 2.18
N GLU A 27 6.25 14.64 1.82
CA GLU A 27 5.74 14.61 0.45
C GLU A 27 5.55 13.18 -0.07
N GLN A 28 5.11 12.28 0.82
CA GLN A 28 4.90 10.88 0.49
C GLN A 28 3.42 10.51 0.34
N LEU A 29 2.53 11.40 0.75
CA LEU A 29 1.10 11.19 0.62
C LEU A 29 0.59 11.91 -0.62
N TYR A 30 -0.13 11.17 -1.44
CA TYR A 30 -0.69 11.66 -2.70
C TYR A 30 -2.19 11.48 -2.71
N VAL A 31 -2.86 12.34 -3.45
CA VAL A 31 -4.30 12.26 -3.62
C VAL A 31 -4.62 11.95 -5.07
N VAL A 32 -5.73 11.23 -5.27
CA VAL A 32 -6.28 10.96 -6.60
C VAL A 32 -7.48 11.89 -6.79
N VAL A 33 -7.39 12.76 -7.78
CA VAL A 33 -8.43 13.74 -8.07
C VAL A 33 -9.09 13.37 -9.39
N ARG A 34 -10.43 13.33 -9.38
CA ARG A 34 -11.23 13.10 -10.59
C ARG A 34 -12.35 14.13 -10.61
N GLU A 35 -12.47 14.83 -11.72
CA GLU A 35 -13.51 15.85 -11.90
C GLU A 35 -13.51 16.89 -10.76
N GLY A 36 -12.32 17.28 -10.32
CA GLY A 36 -12.17 18.29 -9.27
C GLY A 36 -12.41 17.80 -7.86
N LYS A 37 -12.63 16.50 -7.65
CA LYS A 37 -12.88 15.93 -6.32
C LYS A 37 -11.82 14.94 -5.95
N ILE A 38 -11.42 14.96 -4.67
CA ILE A 38 -10.50 13.95 -4.14
C ILE A 38 -11.29 12.66 -3.97
N ARG A 39 -10.88 11.62 -4.69
CA ARG A 39 -11.54 10.33 -4.67
C ARG A 39 -10.75 9.26 -3.94
N GLY A 40 -9.49 9.51 -3.65
CA GLY A 40 -8.68 8.56 -2.92
C GLY A 40 -7.34 9.14 -2.55
N VAL A 41 -6.60 8.37 -1.73
CA VAL A 41 -5.26 8.72 -1.29
C VAL A 41 -4.39 7.48 -1.29
N PHE A 42 -3.09 7.69 -1.35
CA PHE A 42 -2.11 6.63 -1.13
C PHE A 42 -0.79 7.24 -0.70
N ALA A 43 0.01 6.45 0.01
CA ALA A 43 1.38 6.83 0.34
C ALA A 43 2.34 6.08 -0.59
N PHE A 44 3.32 6.78 -1.11
CA PHE A 44 4.36 6.22 -1.98
C PHE A 44 5.70 6.51 -1.32
N ILE A 45 6.38 5.46 -0.85
CA ILE A 45 7.54 5.59 0.03
C ILE A 45 8.74 4.88 -0.57
N PRO A 46 9.62 5.62 -1.26
CA PRO A 46 10.88 5.04 -1.74
C PRO A 46 11.80 4.71 -0.58
N GLY A 47 12.65 3.70 -0.78
CA GLY A 47 13.64 3.32 0.21
C GLY A 47 13.24 2.11 1.01
N ILE A 48 14.14 1.69 1.90
CA ILE A 48 13.96 0.48 2.68
C ILE A 48 12.85 0.65 3.71
N ASP A 49 11.90 -0.28 3.71
CA ASP A 49 10.85 -0.33 4.71
C ASP A 49 11.24 -1.37 5.76
N PRO A 50 11.38 -0.98 7.03
CA PRO A 50 11.80 -1.92 8.07
C PRO A 50 10.88 -3.13 8.21
N THR A 51 9.58 -3.00 7.97
CA THR A 51 8.65 -4.13 8.07
C THR A 51 8.88 -5.16 6.99
N TYR A 52 9.58 -4.80 5.92
CA TYR A 52 9.89 -5.72 4.83
C TYR A 52 11.25 -6.40 4.98
N GLY A 53 11.94 -6.15 6.10
CA GLY A 53 13.23 -6.76 6.35
C GLY A 53 13.16 -8.24 6.68
N TYR A 54 12.04 -8.69 7.24
CA TYR A 54 11.80 -10.10 7.50
C TYR A 54 10.54 -10.54 6.76
N ILE A 55 10.62 -11.67 6.07
CA ILE A 55 9.47 -12.23 5.36
C ILE A 55 9.49 -13.74 5.48
N GLU A 56 8.33 -14.31 5.78
CA GLU A 56 8.12 -15.75 5.67
C GLU A 56 7.77 -16.05 4.23
N GLY A 57 8.74 -16.45 3.48
CA GLY A 57 8.72 -16.54 2.05
C GLY A 57 9.98 -15.89 1.52
N ALA A 58 9.91 -15.26 0.37
CA ALA A 58 11.07 -14.62 -0.20
C ALA A 58 10.67 -13.48 -1.14
N TRP A 59 11.35 -12.34 -1.00
CA TRP A 59 11.30 -11.30 -2.00
C TRP A 59 12.03 -11.78 -3.25
N ARG A 60 11.60 -11.30 -4.40
CA ARG A 60 12.15 -11.76 -5.69
C ARG A 60 13.33 -10.93 -6.15
N SER A 61 13.50 -9.75 -5.58
CA SER A 61 14.60 -8.85 -5.96
C SER A 61 15.06 -8.06 -4.76
N ASP A 62 16.37 -7.85 -4.67
CA ASP A 62 17.00 -7.00 -3.65
C ASP A 62 17.25 -5.59 -4.16
N ALA A 63 16.84 -5.28 -5.38
CA ALA A 63 17.04 -3.96 -5.94
C ALA A 63 16.24 -2.90 -5.15
N PRO A 64 16.62 -1.64 -5.27
CA PRO A 64 15.85 -0.57 -4.63
C PRO A 64 14.39 -0.60 -5.06
N TYR A 65 13.50 -0.30 -4.13
CA TYR A 65 12.06 -0.37 -4.35
C TYR A 65 11.36 0.80 -3.67
N ALA A 66 10.08 0.95 -4.00
CA ALA A 66 9.19 1.83 -3.26
C ALA A 66 8.02 1.02 -2.73
N ALA A 67 7.54 1.38 -1.55
CA ALA A 67 6.36 0.77 -0.96
C ALA A 67 5.15 1.66 -1.18
N ILE A 68 4.00 1.02 -1.44
CA ILE A 68 2.72 1.71 -1.51
C ILE A 68 1.94 1.34 -0.27
N HIS A 69 1.56 2.35 0.51
CA HIS A 69 0.83 2.18 1.75
C HIS A 69 -0.38 3.09 1.82
N ARG A 70 -1.24 2.81 2.76
CA ARG A 70 -2.36 3.69 3.13
C ARG A 70 -3.26 4.03 1.94
N VAL A 71 -3.51 3.04 1.08
CA VAL A 71 -4.42 3.21 -0.04
C VAL A 71 -5.85 3.26 0.48
N ALA A 72 -6.54 4.32 0.18
CA ALA A 72 -7.92 4.50 0.62
C ALA A 72 -8.71 5.25 -0.45
N SER A 73 -10.01 4.97 -0.51
CA SER A 73 -10.88 5.64 -1.47
C SER A 73 -12.24 5.95 -0.84
N ASP A 74 -12.99 6.80 -1.50
CA ASP A 74 -14.37 7.13 -1.10
C ASP A 74 -15.38 6.16 -1.73
N GLY A 75 -14.90 5.01 -2.21
CA GLY A 75 -15.71 4.07 -2.95
C GLY A 75 -15.46 4.07 -4.44
N ALA A 76 -14.68 5.03 -4.94
CA ALA A 76 -14.32 5.08 -6.34
C ALA A 76 -13.40 3.91 -6.69
N GLY A 77 -13.60 3.29 -7.85
CA GLY A 77 -12.74 2.22 -8.31
C GLY A 77 -11.42 2.74 -8.85
N GLY A 78 -10.43 1.86 -8.91
CA GLY A 78 -9.18 2.13 -9.61
C GLY A 78 -8.15 2.97 -8.86
N ILE A 79 -8.35 3.24 -7.58
CA ILE A 79 -7.38 4.05 -6.81
C ILE A 79 -6.04 3.35 -6.71
N LEU A 80 -6.04 2.06 -6.41
CA LEU A 80 -4.79 1.30 -6.36
C LEU A 80 -4.12 1.26 -7.74
N ALA A 81 -4.88 1.05 -8.79
CA ALA A 81 -4.33 1.02 -10.15
C ALA A 81 -3.63 2.34 -10.50
N GLU A 82 -4.21 3.46 -10.09
CA GLU A 82 -3.58 4.76 -10.31
C GLU A 82 -2.31 4.94 -9.47
N ALA A 83 -2.34 4.45 -8.22
CA ALA A 83 -1.15 4.49 -7.37
C ALA A 83 -0.01 3.67 -7.98
N VAL A 84 -0.33 2.49 -8.49
CA VAL A 84 0.65 1.61 -9.12
C VAL A 84 1.21 2.24 -10.39
N ALA A 85 0.36 2.82 -11.23
CA ALA A 85 0.81 3.50 -12.45
C ALA A 85 1.73 4.67 -12.12
N PHE A 86 1.37 5.46 -11.12
CA PHE A 86 2.20 6.56 -10.64
C PHE A 86 3.57 6.07 -10.21
N GLY A 87 3.61 5.03 -9.38
CA GLY A 87 4.86 4.49 -8.85
C GLY A 87 5.72 3.82 -9.91
N TRP A 88 5.08 3.10 -10.83
CA TRP A 88 5.79 2.35 -11.86
C TRP A 88 6.57 3.26 -12.82
N GLU A 89 6.09 4.46 -13.02
CA GLU A 89 6.83 5.45 -13.81
C GLU A 89 8.08 5.96 -13.09
N LYS A 90 8.08 5.92 -11.77
CA LYS A 90 9.19 6.43 -10.97
C LYS A 90 10.23 5.37 -10.67
N ILE A 91 9.78 4.16 -10.36
CA ILE A 91 10.67 3.04 -10.06
C ILE A 91 9.95 1.74 -10.40
N GLN A 92 10.62 0.87 -11.12
CA GLN A 92 10.01 -0.37 -11.60
C GLN A 92 10.28 -1.53 -10.66
N HIS A 93 10.07 -1.28 -9.38
CA HIS A 93 10.12 -2.26 -8.33
C HIS A 93 9.25 -1.76 -7.17
N LEU A 94 8.08 -2.34 -7.03
CA LEU A 94 7.10 -1.91 -6.03
C LEU A 94 6.78 -3.05 -5.09
N ARG A 95 6.57 -2.71 -3.83
CA ARG A 95 6.12 -3.65 -2.80
C ARG A 95 4.89 -3.11 -2.12
N ILE A 96 3.99 -4.01 -1.72
CA ILE A 96 2.75 -3.67 -1.04
C ILE A 96 2.37 -4.83 -0.15
N ASP A 97 1.64 -4.55 0.91
CA ASP A 97 1.09 -5.58 1.77
C ASP A 97 -0.35 -5.27 2.10
N THR A 98 -1.10 -6.30 2.48
CA THR A 98 -2.49 -6.14 2.86
C THR A 98 -2.89 -7.20 3.87
N HIS A 99 -3.98 -6.92 4.58
CA HIS A 99 -4.53 -7.86 5.55
C HIS A 99 -5.12 -9.08 4.85
N ALA A 100 -5.00 -10.25 5.49
CA ALA A 100 -5.51 -11.50 4.93
C ALA A 100 -7.02 -11.48 4.70
N ASP A 101 -7.75 -10.64 5.43
CA ASP A 101 -9.21 -10.52 5.29
C ASP A 101 -9.62 -9.53 4.22
N ASN A 102 -8.68 -8.78 3.65
CA ASN A 102 -9.01 -7.78 2.65
C ASN A 102 -8.97 -8.36 1.24
N TRP A 103 -10.01 -9.08 0.90
CA TRP A 103 -10.13 -9.78 -0.38
C TRP A 103 -10.16 -8.82 -1.57
N VAL A 104 -10.80 -7.67 -1.38
CA VAL A 104 -10.91 -6.67 -2.44
C VAL A 104 -9.52 -6.15 -2.80
N MET A 105 -8.73 -5.82 -1.77
CA MET A 105 -7.38 -5.32 -1.99
C MET A 105 -6.47 -6.39 -2.57
N GLN A 106 -6.57 -7.63 -2.10
CA GLN A 106 -5.77 -8.73 -2.65
C GLN A 106 -6.00 -8.89 -4.15
N ARG A 107 -7.26 -8.87 -4.57
CA ARG A 107 -7.57 -8.97 -5.98
C ARG A 107 -7.08 -7.79 -6.79
N ALA A 108 -7.20 -6.59 -6.24
CA ALA A 108 -6.74 -5.39 -6.92
C ALA A 108 -5.21 -5.41 -7.08
N ILE A 109 -4.49 -5.86 -6.05
CA ILE A 109 -3.03 -5.99 -6.10
C ILE A 109 -2.63 -7.00 -7.18
N GLU A 110 -3.29 -8.13 -7.23
CA GLU A 110 -2.99 -9.15 -8.23
C GLU A 110 -3.28 -8.68 -9.65
N ARG A 111 -4.40 -7.98 -9.85
CA ARG A 111 -4.73 -7.40 -11.14
C ARG A 111 -3.72 -6.36 -11.59
N ALA A 112 -3.11 -5.67 -10.64
CA ALA A 112 -2.09 -4.68 -10.95
C ALA A 112 -0.75 -5.30 -11.33
N GLY A 113 -0.63 -6.62 -11.29
CA GLY A 113 0.56 -7.34 -11.73
C GLY A 113 1.53 -7.72 -10.63
N PHE A 114 1.14 -7.58 -9.38
CA PHE A 114 1.96 -8.00 -8.26
C PHE A 114 1.87 -9.51 -8.06
N GLN A 115 2.93 -10.08 -7.53
CA GLN A 115 2.97 -11.48 -7.15
C GLN A 115 3.14 -11.62 -5.65
N LYS A 116 2.41 -12.56 -5.07
CA LYS A 116 2.51 -12.86 -3.65
C LYS A 116 3.88 -13.43 -3.34
N CYS A 117 4.53 -12.88 -2.32
CA CYS A 117 5.88 -13.28 -1.92
C CYS A 117 5.89 -14.01 -0.58
N GLY A 118 4.97 -13.72 0.30
CA GLY A 118 4.93 -14.35 1.60
C GLY A 118 4.20 -13.52 2.63
N ILE A 119 4.60 -13.68 3.88
CA ILE A 119 3.99 -13.02 5.02
C ILE A 119 5.02 -12.16 5.72
N ILE A 120 4.68 -10.90 5.95
CA ILE A 120 5.47 -10.01 6.79
C ILE A 120 4.71 -9.76 8.09
N TYR A 121 5.39 -9.20 9.06
CA TYR A 121 4.80 -8.90 10.36
C TYR A 121 5.00 -7.43 10.70
N LEU A 122 3.92 -6.77 11.13
CA LEU A 122 3.99 -5.40 11.60
C LEU A 122 4.69 -5.35 12.96
N GLU A 123 5.01 -4.14 13.44
CA GLU A 123 5.68 -3.98 14.72
C GLU A 123 4.95 -4.67 15.87
N ASN A 124 3.61 -4.67 15.83
CA ASN A 124 2.80 -5.30 16.86
C ASN A 124 2.67 -6.81 16.67
N GLY A 125 3.33 -7.39 15.67
CA GLY A 125 3.28 -8.81 15.37
C GLY A 125 2.16 -9.25 14.45
N ASP A 126 1.30 -8.33 13.98
CA ASP A 126 0.20 -8.68 13.09
C ASP A 126 0.73 -9.09 11.72
N PRO A 127 0.22 -10.22 11.17
CA PRO A 127 0.65 -10.66 9.84
C PRO A 127 0.00 -9.86 8.73
N ARG A 128 0.74 -9.73 7.62
CA ARG A 128 0.23 -9.15 6.37
C ARG A 128 0.74 -9.96 5.21
N ILE A 129 -0.08 -10.07 4.16
CA ILE A 129 0.34 -10.73 2.93
C ILE A 129 1.15 -9.72 2.13
N ALA A 130 2.35 -10.11 1.73
CA ALA A 130 3.28 -9.23 1.03
C ALA A 130 3.34 -9.59 -0.45
N TYR A 131 3.38 -8.57 -1.27
CA TYR A 131 3.39 -8.68 -2.73
C TYR A 131 4.48 -7.80 -3.32
N GLU A 132 4.94 -8.19 -4.50
CA GLU A 132 6.01 -7.46 -5.20
C GLU A 132 5.70 -7.41 -6.69
N LYS A 133 5.99 -6.27 -7.30
CA LYS A 133 5.91 -6.07 -8.75
C LYS A 133 7.28 -5.64 -9.25
N ILE A 134 7.86 -6.44 -10.15
CA ILE A 134 9.16 -6.17 -10.76
C ILE A 134 9.10 -6.33 -12.27
#